data_2c10976c91d7fffe4f3c1268f027ff8c
#
_entry.id   2c10976c91d7fffe4f3c1268f027ff8c
#
_cell.length_a   1.000
_cell.length_b   1.000
_cell.length_c   1.000
_cell.angle_alpha   90.00
_cell.angle_beta   90.00
_cell.angle_gamma   90.00
#
_symmetry.space_group_name_H-M   'P 1'
#
loop_
_entity.id
_entity.type
_entity.pdbx_description
1 polymer ?
#
loop_
_entity_poly.entity_id
_entity_poly.type
_entity_poly.pdbx_seq_one_letter_code
_entity_poly.pdbx_strand_id
1 'polypeptide(L)'
;MIFIKSNIGYISMFIAVIGFGSGPPFVKLALQEFYVMDLMAVRFSLAFVLMLIFALLMRVDLSIKKIGLTPFLMGLLNPFLVTLSFHIGLLLTSPVSGVALISTLPIWQPFVARVFLKEKIEIKVIIGAFITIIGTLILLSTQKKIGGGNYLGDFIIFLGMMCVSINEVLGRRFMQTKVNQLGVNTFQYMIGAILSILILFIVWPDSSFTYNNYLNFSPPVLAAITLSFITFGAYLFYNFALRRAPIGRISLMYPLTGPIAVSYTHLTLPTR
;
A
#
# COMPACT_ATOMS: atom_id res chain seq x y z
N MET A 1 3.28 -18.55 25.78
CA MET A 1 3.92 -17.30 25.35
C MET A 1 3.97 -17.10 23.82
N ILE A 2 4.25 -18.14 23.01
CA ILE A 2 4.29 -18.09 21.53
C ILE A 2 2.89 -17.80 20.94
N PHE A 3 1.83 -18.39 21.49
CA PHE A 3 0.45 -18.26 21.02
C PHE A 3 -0.09 -16.82 21.16
N ILE A 4 0.23 -16.13 22.26
CA ILE A 4 -0.17 -14.72 22.50
C ILE A 4 0.55 -13.78 21.53
N LYS A 5 1.85 -14.01 21.24
CA LYS A 5 2.62 -13.19 20.29
C LYS A 5 2.09 -13.31 18.86
N SER A 6 1.59 -14.49 18.47
CA SER A 6 0.99 -14.71 17.14
C SER A 6 -0.33 -13.94 16.99
N ASN A 7 -1.21 -13.98 18.00
CA ASN A 7 -2.50 -13.30 17.93
C ASN A 7 -2.37 -11.78 17.81
N ILE A 8 -1.41 -11.17 18.50
CA ILE A 8 -1.13 -9.73 18.35
C ILE A 8 -0.68 -9.39 16.93
N GLY A 9 0.07 -10.28 16.26
CA GLY A 9 0.46 -10.11 14.85
C GLY A 9 -0.75 -10.07 13.93
N TYR A 10 -1.72 -10.97 14.10
CA TYR A 10 -2.94 -10.99 13.29
C TYR A 10 -3.85 -9.80 13.57
N ILE A 11 -4.00 -9.37 14.83
CA ILE A 11 -4.75 -8.16 15.17
C ILE A 11 -4.11 -6.93 14.50
N SER A 12 -2.78 -6.82 14.54
CA SER A 12 -2.08 -5.73 13.87
C SER A 12 -2.28 -5.76 12.36
N MET A 13 -2.27 -6.95 11.74
CA MET A 13 -2.58 -7.07 10.32
C MET A 13 -4.02 -6.67 10.00
N PHE A 14 -4.97 -7.01 10.86
CA PHE A 14 -6.37 -6.60 10.67
C PHE A 14 -6.53 -5.08 10.68
N ILE A 15 -5.86 -4.37 11.60
CA ILE A 15 -5.84 -2.90 11.64
C ILE A 15 -5.20 -2.34 10.35
N ALA A 16 -4.10 -2.93 9.90
CA ALA A 16 -3.45 -2.53 8.65
C ALA A 16 -4.37 -2.71 7.43
N VAL A 17 -5.10 -3.83 7.38
CA VAL A 17 -6.06 -4.15 6.30
C VAL A 17 -7.22 -3.14 6.26
N ILE A 18 -7.71 -2.68 7.42
CA ILE A 18 -8.70 -1.59 7.48
C ILE A 18 -8.13 -0.33 6.83
N GLY A 19 -6.89 0.04 7.16
CA GLY A 19 -6.22 1.18 6.54
C GLY A 19 -6.06 1.01 5.02
N PHE A 20 -5.55 -0.13 4.56
CA PHE A 20 -5.38 -0.39 3.13
C PHE A 20 -6.71 -0.43 2.36
N GLY A 21 -7.76 -1.00 2.95
CA GLY A 21 -9.10 -1.07 2.34
C GLY A 21 -9.80 0.29 2.27
N SER A 22 -9.55 1.19 3.22
CA SER A 22 -10.10 2.55 3.18
C SER A 22 -9.38 3.47 2.18
N GLY A 23 -8.13 3.15 1.80
CA GLY A 23 -7.31 3.99 0.91
C GLY A 23 -7.92 4.29 -0.45
N PRO A 24 -8.37 3.30 -1.25
CA PRO A 24 -8.82 3.52 -2.63
C PRO A 24 -9.94 4.54 -2.82
N PRO A 25 -11.00 4.59 -2.01
CA PRO A 25 -12.00 5.66 -2.08
C PRO A 25 -11.42 7.05 -1.85
N PHE A 26 -10.53 7.22 -0.86
CA PHE A 26 -9.86 8.50 -0.61
C PHE A 26 -8.92 8.90 -1.75
N VAL A 27 -8.21 7.94 -2.37
CA VAL A 27 -7.40 8.21 -3.58
C VAL A 27 -8.29 8.73 -4.70
N LYS A 28 -9.43 8.09 -4.96
CA LYS A 28 -10.36 8.50 -6.02
C LYS A 28 -10.92 9.90 -5.76
N LEU A 29 -11.21 10.22 -4.50
CA LEU A 29 -11.67 11.55 -4.10
C LEU A 29 -10.55 12.60 -4.27
N ALA A 30 -9.34 12.32 -3.84
CA ALA A 30 -8.20 13.23 -3.97
C ALA A 30 -7.84 13.50 -5.44
N LEU A 31 -7.90 12.49 -6.31
CA LEU A 31 -7.62 12.62 -7.75
C LEU A 31 -8.67 13.47 -8.53
N GLN A 32 -9.70 13.99 -7.87
CA GLN A 32 -10.60 14.98 -8.47
C GLN A 32 -9.94 16.36 -8.60
N GLU A 33 -9.01 16.71 -7.72
CA GLU A 33 -8.29 17.99 -7.73
C GLU A 33 -6.78 17.86 -7.91
N PHE A 34 -6.20 16.68 -7.55
CA PHE A 34 -4.78 16.42 -7.61
C PHE A 34 -4.41 15.60 -8.85
N TYR A 35 -3.33 15.94 -9.50
CA TYR A 35 -2.63 15.00 -10.37
C TYR A 35 -1.97 13.90 -9.54
N VAL A 36 -1.69 12.76 -10.18
CA VAL A 36 -1.09 11.59 -9.54
C VAL A 36 0.21 11.94 -8.79
N MET A 37 1.09 12.72 -9.42
CA MET A 37 2.37 13.09 -8.83
C MET A 37 2.23 14.05 -7.66
N ASP A 38 1.31 15.02 -7.74
CA ASP A 38 1.02 15.95 -6.65
C ASP A 38 0.53 15.20 -5.42
N LEU A 39 -0.44 14.29 -5.62
CA LEU A 39 -0.97 13.46 -4.54
C LEU A 39 0.11 12.57 -3.91
N MET A 40 0.98 11.98 -4.73
CA MET A 40 2.09 11.17 -4.24
C MET A 40 3.11 11.99 -3.46
N ALA A 41 3.46 13.18 -3.95
CA ALA A 41 4.40 14.08 -3.29
C ALA A 41 3.86 14.52 -1.91
N VAL A 42 2.62 14.96 -1.82
CA VAL A 42 1.97 15.33 -0.54
C VAL A 42 1.91 14.13 0.40
N ARG A 43 1.39 13.00 -0.08
CA ARG A 43 1.17 11.80 0.70
C ARG A 43 2.47 11.25 1.30
N PHE A 44 3.53 11.14 0.49
CA PHE A 44 4.78 10.55 0.95
C PHE A 44 5.62 11.51 1.77
N SER A 45 5.59 12.81 1.47
CA SER A 45 6.28 13.81 2.28
C SER A 45 5.70 13.86 3.69
N LEU A 46 4.38 13.90 3.82
CA LEU A 46 3.74 13.90 5.13
C LEU A 46 3.93 12.56 5.86
N ALA A 47 3.80 11.43 5.15
CA ALA A 47 4.06 10.12 5.75
C ALA A 47 5.53 9.97 6.19
N PHE A 48 6.49 10.48 5.42
CA PHE A 48 7.91 10.51 5.79
C PHE A 48 8.13 11.34 7.06
N VAL A 49 7.57 12.55 7.12
CA VAL A 49 7.70 13.42 8.30
C VAL A 49 7.13 12.74 9.53
N LEU A 50 5.96 12.12 9.45
CA LEU A 50 5.34 11.37 10.55
C LEU A 50 6.21 10.17 10.98
N MET A 51 6.74 9.41 10.01
CA MET A 51 7.66 8.29 10.28
C MET A 51 8.94 8.76 10.95
N LEU A 52 9.52 9.88 10.46
CA LEU A 52 10.75 10.45 11.00
C LEU A 52 10.55 10.93 12.45
N ILE A 53 9.48 11.70 12.70
CA ILE A 53 9.14 12.16 14.05
C ILE A 53 8.98 10.96 14.99
N PHE A 54 8.22 9.94 14.55
CA PHE A 54 7.99 8.75 15.38
C PHE A 54 9.29 7.96 15.61
N ALA A 55 10.16 7.84 14.59
CA ALA A 55 11.46 7.20 14.73
C ALA A 55 12.37 7.93 15.71
N LEU A 56 12.38 9.27 15.67
CA LEU A 56 13.16 10.11 16.60
C LEU A 56 12.62 9.98 18.03
N LEU A 57 11.31 10.02 18.22
CA LEU A 57 10.67 9.81 19.54
C LEU A 57 10.99 8.43 20.13
N MET A 58 11.02 7.40 19.28
CA MET A 58 11.39 6.03 19.66
C MET A 58 12.91 5.83 19.76
N ARG A 59 13.72 6.86 19.55
CA ARG A 59 15.19 6.82 19.55
C ARG A 59 15.75 5.72 18.64
N VAL A 60 15.16 5.56 17.45
CA VAL A 60 15.61 4.58 16.47
C VAL A 60 16.91 5.08 15.84
N ASP A 61 17.88 4.18 15.74
CA ASP A 61 19.13 4.48 15.05
C ASP A 61 18.88 4.50 13.50
N LEU A 62 18.95 5.69 12.93
CA LEU A 62 18.75 5.96 11.49
C LEU A 62 20.07 5.97 10.72
N SER A 63 21.16 5.39 11.26
CA SER A 63 22.44 5.35 10.58
C SER A 63 22.38 4.52 9.29
N ILE A 64 22.67 5.14 8.15
CA ILE A 64 22.72 4.49 6.83
C ILE A 64 23.75 3.34 6.83
N LYS A 65 24.84 3.44 7.57
CA LYS A 65 25.86 2.37 7.70
C LYS A 65 25.27 1.08 8.27
N LYS A 66 24.27 1.17 9.17
CA LYS A 66 23.60 0.02 9.77
C LYS A 66 22.39 -0.45 8.95
N ILE A 67 21.69 0.48 8.34
CA ILE A 67 20.47 0.20 7.56
C ILE A 67 20.81 -0.33 6.16
N GLY A 68 21.91 0.14 5.56
CA GLY A 68 22.37 -0.27 4.22
C GLY A 68 21.57 0.36 3.09
N LEU A 69 21.80 -0.11 1.86
CA LEU A 69 21.16 0.45 0.65
C LEU A 69 19.83 -0.24 0.25
N THR A 70 19.56 -1.41 0.80
CA THR A 70 18.34 -2.16 0.44
C THR A 70 17.04 -1.38 0.66
N PRO A 71 16.86 -0.59 1.74
CA PRO A 71 15.67 0.25 1.94
C PRO A 71 15.44 1.28 0.83
N PHE A 72 16.47 1.73 0.13
CA PHE A 72 16.32 2.63 -1.01
C PHE A 72 15.66 1.91 -2.20
N LEU A 73 16.12 0.69 -2.53
CA LEU A 73 15.45 -0.15 -3.53
C LEU A 73 14.01 -0.48 -3.10
N MET A 74 13.82 -0.80 -1.83
CA MET A 74 12.49 -1.04 -1.28
C MET A 74 11.58 0.19 -1.41
N GLY A 75 12.10 1.41 -1.20
CA GLY A 75 11.35 2.66 -1.37
C GLY A 75 10.96 2.95 -2.82
N LEU A 76 11.84 2.59 -3.78
CA LEU A 76 11.53 2.66 -5.20
C LEU A 76 10.39 1.69 -5.56
N LEU A 77 10.44 0.44 -5.10
CA LEU A 77 9.40 -0.56 -5.36
C LEU A 77 8.10 -0.16 -4.67
N ASN A 78 8.15 0.00 -3.35
CA ASN A 78 7.04 0.38 -2.48
C ASN A 78 7.56 1.34 -1.39
N PRO A 79 7.12 2.61 -1.36
CA PRO A 79 5.82 3.07 -1.86
C PRO A 79 5.77 3.59 -3.31
N PHE A 80 6.89 3.90 -3.98
CA PHE A 80 6.82 4.70 -5.20
C PHE A 80 6.14 3.98 -6.38
N LEU A 81 6.72 2.91 -6.95
CA LEU A 81 6.16 2.21 -8.13
C LEU A 81 4.79 1.59 -7.86
N VAL A 82 4.59 1.03 -6.68
CA VAL A 82 3.30 0.47 -6.28
C VAL A 82 2.21 1.53 -6.30
N THR A 83 2.47 2.68 -5.67
CA THR A 83 1.46 3.73 -5.57
C THR A 83 1.23 4.41 -6.91
N LEU A 84 2.28 4.62 -7.69
CA LEU A 84 2.18 5.14 -9.05
C LEU A 84 1.28 4.25 -9.91
N SER A 85 1.56 2.95 -9.96
CA SER A 85 0.75 1.98 -10.70
C SER A 85 -0.71 1.97 -10.20
N PHE A 86 -0.90 2.03 -8.89
CA PHE A 86 -2.23 2.02 -8.29
C PHE A 86 -3.02 3.28 -8.61
N HIS A 87 -2.42 4.47 -8.52
CA HIS A 87 -3.10 5.74 -8.82
C HIS A 87 -3.41 5.86 -10.32
N ILE A 88 -2.46 5.55 -11.21
CA ILE A 88 -2.70 5.56 -12.65
C ILE A 88 -3.80 4.54 -13.01
N GLY A 89 -3.72 3.35 -12.44
CA GLY A 89 -4.74 2.34 -12.65
C GLY A 89 -6.13 2.80 -12.19
N LEU A 90 -6.24 3.45 -11.02
CA LEU A 90 -7.51 3.98 -10.51
C LEU A 90 -8.09 5.14 -11.34
N LEU A 91 -7.29 5.85 -12.11
CA LEU A 91 -7.82 6.79 -13.10
C LEU A 91 -8.60 6.07 -14.20
N LEU A 92 -8.18 4.84 -14.56
CA LEU A 92 -8.72 4.06 -15.65
C LEU A 92 -9.77 3.02 -15.22
N THR A 93 -9.74 2.58 -13.95
CA THR A 93 -10.65 1.55 -13.43
C THR A 93 -11.35 1.99 -12.14
N SER A 94 -12.23 1.12 -11.59
CA SER A 94 -12.96 1.42 -10.36
C SER A 94 -12.15 1.13 -9.09
N PRO A 95 -12.45 1.80 -7.96
CA PRO A 95 -11.86 1.46 -6.67
C PRO A 95 -12.09 -0.01 -6.28
N VAL A 96 -13.25 -0.57 -6.64
CA VAL A 96 -13.60 -1.96 -6.37
C VAL A 96 -12.68 -2.92 -7.14
N SER A 97 -12.40 -2.63 -8.43
CA SER A 97 -11.41 -3.38 -9.22
C SER A 97 -10.02 -3.29 -8.59
N GLY A 98 -9.61 -2.09 -8.15
CA GLY A 98 -8.31 -1.90 -7.49
C GLY A 98 -8.15 -2.78 -6.26
N VAL A 99 -9.17 -2.83 -5.39
CA VAL A 99 -9.14 -3.66 -4.18
C VAL A 99 -9.21 -5.16 -4.52
N ALA A 100 -9.97 -5.54 -5.54
CA ALA A 100 -10.00 -6.92 -6.01
C ALA A 100 -8.59 -7.40 -6.40
N LEU A 101 -7.81 -6.53 -7.05
CA LEU A 101 -6.43 -6.85 -7.45
C LEU A 101 -5.47 -6.89 -6.25
N ILE A 102 -5.63 -6.03 -5.23
CA ILE A 102 -4.91 -6.17 -3.96
C ILE A 102 -5.19 -7.55 -3.34
N SER A 103 -6.42 -8.03 -3.42
CA SER A 103 -6.80 -9.35 -2.90
C SER A 103 -6.10 -10.52 -3.61
N THR A 104 -5.41 -10.30 -4.73
CA THR A 104 -4.59 -11.34 -5.40
C THR A 104 -3.24 -11.57 -4.73
N LEU A 105 -2.80 -10.73 -3.79
CA LEU A 105 -1.51 -10.86 -3.11
C LEU A 105 -1.27 -12.24 -2.48
N PRO A 106 -2.26 -12.93 -1.86
CA PRO A 106 -2.08 -14.28 -1.35
C PRO A 106 -1.64 -15.31 -2.40
N ILE A 107 -1.86 -15.02 -3.68
CA ILE A 107 -1.46 -15.89 -4.78
C ILE A 107 0.05 -15.75 -5.02
N TRP A 108 0.55 -14.53 -5.11
CA TRP A 108 1.91 -14.24 -5.57
C TRP A 108 2.94 -14.24 -4.44
N GLN A 109 2.58 -13.69 -3.28
CA GLN A 109 3.49 -13.54 -2.15
C GLN A 109 4.11 -14.85 -1.66
N PRO A 110 3.36 -15.96 -1.47
CA PRO A 110 3.94 -17.21 -1.05
C PRO A 110 4.94 -17.80 -2.05
N PHE A 111 4.69 -17.63 -3.38
CA PHE A 111 5.62 -18.08 -4.41
C PHE A 111 6.90 -17.26 -4.40
N VAL A 112 6.80 -15.93 -4.32
CA VAL A 112 7.96 -15.04 -4.21
C VAL A 112 8.73 -15.33 -2.92
N ALA A 113 8.04 -15.52 -1.79
CA ALA A 113 8.66 -15.90 -0.52
C ALA A 113 9.37 -17.27 -0.59
N ARG A 114 8.80 -18.25 -1.30
CA ARG A 114 9.44 -19.54 -1.51
C ARG A 114 10.75 -19.42 -2.29
N VAL A 115 10.75 -18.62 -3.36
CA VAL A 115 11.93 -18.43 -4.22
C VAL A 115 13.06 -17.71 -3.46
N PHE A 116 12.76 -16.63 -2.77
CA PHE A 116 13.76 -15.74 -2.16
C PHE A 116 14.11 -16.09 -0.72
N LEU A 117 13.15 -16.60 0.07
CA LEU A 117 13.30 -16.90 1.49
C LEU A 117 13.33 -18.39 1.79
N LYS A 118 13.07 -19.25 0.79
CA LYS A 118 12.93 -20.72 0.94
C LYS A 118 11.83 -21.11 1.94
N GLU A 119 10.83 -20.25 2.15
CA GLU A 119 9.67 -20.55 3.00
C GLU A 119 8.84 -21.68 2.39
N LYS A 120 8.31 -22.57 3.22
CA LYS A 120 7.40 -23.64 2.77
C LYS A 120 6.02 -23.06 2.53
N ILE A 121 5.41 -23.38 1.37
CA ILE A 121 4.03 -23.02 1.09
C ILE A 121 3.12 -24.06 1.73
N GLU A 122 2.28 -23.63 2.68
CA GLU A 122 1.30 -24.51 3.30
C GLU A 122 0.13 -24.77 2.32
N ILE A 123 -0.41 -25.98 2.31
CA ILE A 123 -1.55 -26.34 1.45
C ILE A 123 -2.77 -25.43 1.66
N LYS A 124 -2.99 -24.97 2.90
CA LYS A 124 -4.05 -24.02 3.23
C LYS A 124 -3.91 -22.68 2.50
N VAL A 125 -2.67 -22.25 2.27
CA VAL A 125 -2.37 -21.02 1.52
C VAL A 125 -2.70 -21.20 0.04
N ILE A 126 -2.41 -22.38 -0.54
CA ILE A 126 -2.74 -22.70 -1.93
C ILE A 126 -4.26 -22.73 -2.12
N ILE A 127 -5.00 -23.36 -1.22
CA ILE A 127 -6.48 -23.39 -1.26
C ILE A 127 -7.06 -21.97 -1.15
N GLY A 128 -6.55 -21.17 -0.19
CA GLY A 128 -6.98 -19.77 -0.02
C GLY A 128 -6.68 -18.91 -1.26
N ALA A 129 -5.53 -19.10 -1.90
CA ALA A 129 -5.17 -18.43 -3.15
C ALA A 129 -6.16 -18.78 -4.28
N PHE A 130 -6.53 -20.06 -4.40
CA PHE A 130 -7.49 -20.51 -5.41
C PHE A 130 -8.88 -19.89 -5.22
N ILE A 131 -9.39 -19.86 -3.98
CA ILE A 131 -10.65 -19.19 -3.63
C ILE A 131 -10.57 -17.70 -3.97
N THR A 132 -9.45 -17.06 -3.67
CA THR A 132 -9.21 -15.64 -3.95
C THR A 132 -9.21 -15.35 -5.46
N ILE A 133 -8.61 -16.22 -6.30
CA ILE A 133 -8.63 -16.09 -7.76
C ILE A 133 -10.09 -16.07 -8.26
N ILE A 134 -10.87 -17.07 -7.85
CA ILE A 134 -12.27 -17.19 -8.27
C ILE A 134 -13.06 -15.94 -7.86
N GLY A 135 -12.95 -15.52 -6.59
CA GLY A 135 -13.63 -14.33 -6.08
C GLY A 135 -13.24 -13.05 -6.84
N THR A 136 -11.95 -12.87 -7.11
CA THR A 136 -11.43 -11.73 -7.87
C THR A 136 -11.96 -11.72 -9.31
N LEU A 137 -11.95 -12.85 -10.00
CA LEU A 137 -12.46 -12.95 -11.37
C LEU A 137 -13.97 -12.64 -11.46
N ILE A 138 -14.76 -13.14 -10.51
CA ILE A 138 -16.19 -12.82 -10.41
C ILE A 138 -16.37 -11.31 -10.23
N LEU A 139 -15.63 -10.71 -9.30
CA LEU A 139 -15.76 -9.30 -8.96
C LEU A 139 -15.33 -8.39 -10.12
N LEU A 140 -14.22 -8.68 -10.79
CA LEU A 140 -13.77 -7.93 -11.97
C LEU A 140 -14.75 -8.06 -13.14
N SER A 141 -15.29 -9.25 -13.38
CA SER A 141 -16.28 -9.47 -14.46
C SER A 141 -17.58 -8.69 -14.21
N THR A 142 -18.01 -8.60 -12.96
CA THR A 142 -19.19 -7.82 -12.55
C THR A 142 -18.95 -6.33 -12.77
N GLN A 143 -17.77 -5.80 -12.34
CA GLN A 143 -17.43 -4.39 -12.53
C GLN A 143 -17.41 -3.98 -14.01
N LYS A 144 -16.91 -4.83 -14.90
CA LYS A 144 -16.93 -4.57 -16.35
C LYS A 144 -18.33 -4.51 -16.93
N LYS A 145 -19.22 -5.39 -16.50
CA LYS A 145 -20.62 -5.40 -16.95
C LYS A 145 -21.36 -4.10 -16.64
N ILE A 146 -21.01 -3.47 -15.51
CA ILE A 146 -21.60 -2.18 -15.10
C ILE A 146 -20.80 -0.95 -15.58
N GLY A 147 -19.82 -1.16 -16.48
CA GLY A 147 -19.02 -0.08 -17.07
C GLY A 147 -17.94 0.52 -16.14
N GLY A 148 -17.70 -0.10 -14.98
CA GLY A 148 -16.77 0.41 -13.98
C GLY A 148 -15.33 -0.10 -14.08
N GLY A 149 -15.00 -0.98 -15.04
CA GLY A 149 -13.69 -1.62 -15.13
C GLY A 149 -13.02 -1.45 -16.50
N ASN A 150 -11.70 -1.19 -16.49
CA ASN A 150 -10.86 -1.14 -17.69
C ASN A 150 -9.69 -2.12 -17.53
N TYR A 151 -9.48 -2.97 -18.55
CA TYR A 151 -8.40 -3.98 -18.53
C TYR A 151 -7.00 -3.37 -18.41
N LEU A 152 -6.76 -2.22 -19.04
CA LEU A 152 -5.46 -1.54 -18.96
C LEU A 152 -5.21 -1.04 -17.54
N GLY A 153 -6.20 -0.41 -16.91
CA GLY A 153 -6.11 0.03 -15.51
C GLY A 153 -5.88 -1.14 -14.56
N ASP A 154 -6.62 -2.24 -14.76
CA ASP A 154 -6.47 -3.46 -13.97
C ASP A 154 -5.07 -4.07 -14.13
N PHE A 155 -4.53 -4.11 -15.36
CA PHE A 155 -3.18 -4.62 -15.63
C PHE A 155 -2.09 -3.76 -14.99
N ILE A 156 -2.22 -2.43 -15.04
CA ILE A 156 -1.27 -1.51 -14.39
C ILE A 156 -1.26 -1.74 -12.87
N ILE A 157 -2.43 -1.87 -12.24
CA ILE A 157 -2.52 -2.19 -10.81
C ILE A 157 -1.89 -3.55 -10.50
N PHE A 158 -2.14 -4.56 -11.33
CA PHE A 158 -1.54 -5.88 -11.17
C PHE A 158 0.00 -5.84 -11.17
N LEU A 159 0.62 -5.07 -12.06
CA LEU A 159 2.07 -4.86 -12.05
C LEU A 159 2.55 -4.24 -10.73
N GLY A 160 1.79 -3.29 -10.17
CA GLY A 160 2.04 -2.75 -8.84
C GLY A 160 1.99 -3.83 -7.76
N MET A 161 1.05 -4.78 -7.83
CA MET A 161 0.97 -5.87 -6.85
C MET A 161 2.17 -6.83 -6.94
N MET A 162 2.78 -7.00 -8.12
CA MET A 162 4.05 -7.73 -8.24
C MET A 162 5.18 -7.00 -7.48
N CYS A 163 5.26 -5.66 -7.62
CA CYS A 163 6.21 -4.85 -6.86
C CYS A 163 5.98 -4.96 -5.35
N VAL A 164 4.72 -4.99 -4.88
CA VAL A 164 4.39 -5.25 -3.46
C VAL A 164 4.99 -6.58 -3.02
N SER A 165 4.73 -7.66 -3.76
CA SER A 165 5.17 -9.00 -3.39
C SER A 165 6.68 -9.10 -3.26
N ILE A 166 7.43 -8.48 -4.18
CA ILE A 166 8.91 -8.43 -4.11
C ILE A 166 9.36 -7.60 -2.91
N ASN A 167 8.78 -6.42 -2.72
CA ASN A 167 9.13 -5.53 -1.61
C ASN A 167 8.91 -6.18 -0.24
N GLU A 168 7.80 -6.90 -0.05
CA GLU A 168 7.49 -7.57 1.22
C GLU A 168 8.46 -8.71 1.54
N VAL A 169 8.87 -9.46 0.52
CA VAL A 169 9.87 -10.50 0.69
C VAL A 169 11.24 -9.91 1.05
N LEU A 170 11.64 -8.80 0.40
CA LEU A 170 12.85 -8.06 0.78
C LEU A 170 12.75 -7.55 2.21
N GLY A 171 11.60 -6.96 2.59
CA GLY A 171 11.32 -6.49 3.95
C GLY A 171 11.45 -7.60 4.98
N ARG A 172 10.88 -8.78 4.70
CA ARG A 172 10.98 -9.92 5.61
C ARG A 172 12.41 -10.43 5.78
N ARG A 173 13.18 -10.49 4.70
CA ARG A 173 14.61 -10.81 4.77
C ARG A 173 15.34 -9.80 5.67
N PHE A 174 14.99 -8.53 5.56
CA PHE A 174 15.55 -7.46 6.39
C PHE A 174 15.17 -7.61 7.88
N MET A 175 13.94 -8.06 8.17
CA MET A 175 13.48 -8.28 9.55
C MET A 175 14.21 -9.41 10.27
N GLN A 176 14.89 -10.29 9.55
CA GLN A 176 15.76 -11.32 10.13
C GLN A 176 17.09 -10.73 10.60
N THR A 177 17.40 -9.48 10.24
CA THR A 177 18.58 -8.74 10.72
C THR A 177 18.23 -7.97 12.01
N LYS A 178 19.26 -7.39 12.67
CA LYS A 178 19.09 -6.54 13.88
C LYS A 178 18.59 -5.13 13.57
N VAL A 179 18.29 -4.81 12.31
CA VAL A 179 17.88 -3.47 11.88
C VAL A 179 16.44 -3.18 12.33
N ASN A 180 16.20 -1.96 12.79
CA ASN A 180 14.85 -1.54 13.21
C ASN A 180 13.98 -1.26 11.98
N GLN A 181 12.84 -1.93 11.89
CA GLN A 181 11.89 -1.79 10.78
C GLN A 181 11.34 -0.37 10.62
N LEU A 182 11.16 0.36 11.72
CA LEU A 182 10.72 1.75 11.64
C LEU A 182 11.75 2.62 10.91
N GLY A 183 13.06 2.38 11.15
CA GLY A 183 14.11 3.05 10.39
C GLY A 183 14.07 2.70 8.89
N VAL A 184 13.87 1.42 8.56
CA VAL A 184 13.71 0.98 7.16
C VAL A 184 12.54 1.71 6.49
N ASN A 185 11.38 1.77 7.14
CA ASN A 185 10.21 2.47 6.62
C ASN A 185 10.46 3.97 6.44
N THR A 186 11.14 4.60 7.39
CA THR A 186 11.49 6.02 7.28
C THR A 186 12.28 6.30 6.00
N PHE A 187 13.28 5.44 5.69
CA PHE A 187 14.04 5.56 4.42
C PHE A 187 13.19 5.23 3.19
N GLN A 188 12.30 4.24 3.25
CA GLN A 188 11.40 3.92 2.14
C GLN A 188 10.51 5.11 1.78
N TYR A 189 9.88 5.75 2.78
CA TYR A 189 9.04 6.92 2.55
C TYR A 189 9.83 8.16 2.16
N MET A 190 11.05 8.32 2.65
CA MET A 190 11.98 9.37 2.20
C MET A 190 12.23 9.26 0.69
N ILE A 191 12.55 8.06 0.20
CA ILE A 191 12.78 7.82 -1.23
C ILE A 191 11.50 8.04 -2.03
N GLY A 192 10.35 7.54 -1.56
CA GLY A 192 9.06 7.79 -2.19
C GLY A 192 8.77 9.29 -2.34
N ALA A 193 8.99 10.07 -1.29
CA ALA A 193 8.83 11.53 -1.29
C ALA A 193 9.81 12.20 -2.28
N ILE A 194 11.09 11.89 -2.21
CA ILE A 194 12.12 12.47 -3.10
C ILE A 194 11.78 12.17 -4.57
N LEU A 195 11.48 10.92 -4.91
CA LEU A 195 11.17 10.55 -6.29
C LEU A 195 9.89 11.23 -6.79
N SER A 196 8.85 11.31 -5.96
CA SER A 196 7.61 11.97 -6.33
C SER A 196 7.81 13.47 -6.56
N ILE A 197 8.59 14.14 -5.71
CA ILE A 197 8.92 15.56 -5.84
C ILE A 197 9.79 15.80 -7.08
N LEU A 198 10.82 14.97 -7.33
CA LEU A 198 11.68 15.10 -8.50
C LEU A 198 10.91 14.98 -9.81
N ILE A 199 10.01 13.98 -9.90
CA ILE A 199 9.19 13.81 -11.10
C ILE A 199 8.17 14.95 -11.22
N LEU A 200 7.60 15.41 -10.11
CA LEU A 200 6.73 16.58 -10.11
C LEU A 200 7.42 17.80 -10.71
N PHE A 201 8.70 18.06 -10.38
CA PHE A 201 9.46 19.16 -10.98
C PHE A 201 9.70 18.99 -12.50
N ILE A 202 9.82 17.74 -12.98
CA ILE A 202 10.01 17.46 -14.42
C ILE A 202 8.69 17.70 -15.18
N VAL A 203 7.55 17.37 -14.57
CA VAL A 203 6.21 17.48 -15.17
C VAL A 203 5.49 18.79 -14.79
N TRP A 204 6.14 19.65 -13.99
CA TRP A 204 5.61 20.90 -13.44
C TRP A 204 4.86 21.79 -14.42
N PRO A 205 5.28 21.98 -15.68
CA PRO A 205 4.56 22.84 -16.63
C PRO A 205 3.12 22.44 -16.88
N ASP A 206 2.82 21.15 -16.71
CA ASP A 206 1.48 20.57 -16.93
C ASP A 206 0.72 20.31 -15.64
N SER A 207 1.32 20.62 -14.46
CA SER A 207 0.66 20.40 -13.18
C SER A 207 -0.34 21.51 -12.89
N SER A 208 -1.56 21.13 -12.50
CA SER A 208 -2.59 22.08 -12.02
C SER A 208 -2.34 22.54 -10.58
N PHE A 209 -1.10 22.45 -10.12
CA PHE A 209 -0.71 22.80 -8.76
C PHE A 209 -0.99 24.29 -8.50
N THR A 210 -2.24 24.60 -8.18
CA THR A 210 -2.63 25.93 -7.73
C THR A 210 -2.51 25.94 -6.21
N TYR A 211 -1.47 26.58 -5.69
CA TYR A 211 -1.17 26.71 -4.26
C TYR A 211 -2.40 27.11 -3.42
N ASN A 212 -3.32 27.88 -4.00
CA ASN A 212 -4.55 28.32 -3.36
C ASN A 212 -5.52 27.18 -3.01
N ASN A 213 -5.48 26.02 -3.71
CA ASN A 213 -6.39 24.92 -3.43
C ASN A 213 -6.07 24.22 -2.11
N TYR A 214 -4.80 24.20 -1.68
CA TYR A 214 -4.39 23.56 -0.41
C TYR A 214 -4.85 24.32 0.82
N LEU A 215 -5.05 25.63 0.73
CA LEU A 215 -5.49 26.47 1.86
C LEU A 215 -6.99 26.37 2.12
N ASN A 216 -7.77 25.86 1.16
CA ASN A 216 -9.24 25.83 1.25
C ASN A 216 -9.82 24.59 1.95
N PHE A 217 -8.98 23.63 2.41
CA PHE A 217 -9.44 22.39 3.06
C PHE A 217 -10.61 21.72 2.34
N SER A 218 -10.58 21.73 1.00
CA SER A 218 -11.59 21.03 0.18
C SER A 218 -11.63 19.53 0.51
N PRO A 219 -12.74 18.81 0.25
CA PRO A 219 -12.81 17.37 0.49
C PRO A 219 -11.67 16.57 -0.15
N PRO A 220 -11.21 16.85 -1.39
CA PRO A 220 -10.01 16.22 -1.96
C PRO A 220 -8.72 16.49 -1.18
N VAL A 221 -8.52 17.70 -0.68
CA VAL A 221 -7.35 18.05 0.16
C VAL A 221 -7.39 17.28 1.48
N LEU A 222 -8.54 17.23 2.14
CA LEU A 222 -8.72 16.44 3.35
C LEU A 222 -8.50 14.96 3.09
N ALA A 223 -8.92 14.44 1.92
CA ALA A 223 -8.66 13.05 1.52
C ALA A 223 -7.16 12.79 1.35
N ALA A 224 -6.40 13.69 0.74
CA ALA A 224 -4.95 13.57 0.58
C ALA A 224 -4.20 13.55 1.94
N ILE A 225 -4.60 14.43 2.86
CA ILE A 225 -4.06 14.46 4.23
C ILE A 225 -4.41 13.16 4.96
N THR A 226 -5.68 12.74 4.91
CA THR A 226 -6.14 11.49 5.54
C THR A 226 -5.39 10.27 5.01
N LEU A 227 -5.15 10.21 3.69
CA LEU A 227 -4.33 9.16 3.07
C LEU A 227 -2.92 9.09 3.64
N SER A 228 -2.31 10.22 3.98
CA SER A 228 -0.98 10.28 4.56
C SER A 228 -0.96 9.65 5.96
N PHE A 229 -1.95 9.96 6.80
CA PHE A 229 -2.11 9.36 8.12
C PHE A 229 -2.44 7.88 8.05
N ILE A 230 -3.34 7.48 7.15
CA ILE A 230 -3.67 6.07 6.89
C ILE A 230 -2.40 5.32 6.47
N THR A 231 -1.62 5.90 5.56
CA THR A 231 -0.37 5.32 5.08
C THR A 231 0.60 5.09 6.24
N PHE A 232 0.85 6.12 7.05
CA PHE A 232 1.71 6.02 8.23
C PHE A 232 1.23 4.92 9.18
N GLY A 233 -0.03 4.95 9.61
CA GLY A 233 -0.60 4.01 10.58
C GLY A 233 -0.66 2.58 10.06
N ALA A 234 -1.20 2.37 8.86
CA ALA A 234 -1.34 1.04 8.27
C ALA A 234 0.01 0.33 8.12
N TYR A 235 1.05 1.04 7.66
CA TYR A 235 2.38 0.44 7.54
C TYR A 235 3.07 0.18 8.87
N LEU A 236 2.83 0.97 9.91
CA LEU A 236 3.31 0.64 11.25
C LEU A 236 2.74 -0.69 11.74
N PHE A 237 1.41 -0.86 11.67
CA PHE A 237 0.75 -2.09 12.09
C PHE A 237 1.10 -3.27 11.19
N TYR A 238 1.19 -3.07 9.89
CA TYR A 238 1.61 -4.08 8.94
C TYR A 238 3.00 -4.64 9.24
N ASN A 239 3.99 -3.77 9.43
CA ASN A 239 5.35 -4.20 9.73
C ASN A 239 5.46 -4.88 11.10
N PHE A 240 4.63 -4.44 12.06
CA PHE A 240 4.52 -5.12 13.33
C PHE A 240 3.96 -6.53 13.17
N ALA A 241 3.00 -6.75 12.27
CA ALA A 241 2.44 -8.04 11.94
C ALA A 241 3.48 -8.96 11.27
N LEU A 242 4.22 -8.43 10.27
CA LEU A 242 5.26 -9.18 9.55
C LEU A 242 6.35 -9.72 10.45
N ARG A 243 6.67 -9.05 11.56
CA ARG A 243 7.64 -9.56 12.56
C ARG A 243 7.14 -10.76 13.33
N ARG A 244 5.83 -11.01 13.38
CA ARG A 244 5.19 -11.97 14.28
C ARG A 244 4.52 -13.15 13.60
N ALA A 245 4.26 -13.04 12.29
CA ALA A 245 3.60 -14.09 11.54
C ALA A 245 4.20 -14.26 10.13
N PRO A 246 4.16 -15.48 9.55
CA PRO A 246 4.63 -15.76 8.19
C PRO A 246 3.86 -14.95 7.14
N ILE A 247 4.56 -14.52 6.07
CA ILE A 247 3.96 -13.73 4.98
C ILE A 247 2.74 -14.45 4.37
N GLY A 248 2.86 -15.75 4.09
CA GLY A 248 1.77 -16.53 3.49
C GLY A 248 0.48 -16.56 4.32
N ARG A 249 0.58 -16.48 5.67
CA ARG A 249 -0.61 -16.41 6.53
C ARG A 249 -1.17 -14.99 6.63
N ILE A 250 -0.31 -13.99 6.64
CA ILE A 250 -0.70 -12.58 6.69
C ILE A 250 -1.38 -12.19 5.38
N SER A 251 -0.86 -12.64 4.24
CA SER A 251 -1.41 -12.33 2.92
C SER A 251 -2.86 -12.82 2.75
N LEU A 252 -3.27 -13.90 3.42
CA LEU A 252 -4.65 -14.37 3.41
C LEU A 252 -5.64 -13.38 4.03
N MET A 253 -5.18 -12.33 4.70
CA MET A 253 -6.04 -11.28 5.26
C MET A 253 -6.31 -10.14 4.26
N TYR A 254 -5.54 -10.02 3.18
CA TYR A 254 -5.76 -8.97 2.17
C TYR A 254 -7.16 -9.00 1.51
N PRO A 255 -7.79 -10.15 1.23
CA PRO A 255 -9.15 -10.18 0.71
C PRO A 255 -10.18 -9.43 1.56
N LEU A 256 -9.91 -9.25 2.87
CA LEU A 256 -10.77 -8.44 3.74
C LEU A 256 -10.78 -6.95 3.38
N THR A 257 -9.79 -6.46 2.60
CA THR A 257 -9.79 -5.09 2.09
C THR A 257 -10.99 -4.81 1.18
N GLY A 258 -11.50 -5.84 0.47
CA GLY A 258 -12.64 -5.73 -0.43
C GLY A 258 -13.92 -5.22 0.24
N PRO A 259 -14.47 -5.95 1.21
CA PRO A 259 -15.66 -5.51 1.97
C PRO A 259 -15.47 -4.14 2.62
N ILE A 260 -14.27 -3.84 3.13
CA ILE A 260 -13.95 -2.55 3.77
C ILE A 260 -14.03 -1.42 2.73
N ALA A 261 -13.40 -1.58 1.55
CA ALA A 261 -13.45 -0.56 0.51
C ALA A 261 -14.86 -0.31 0.00
N VAL A 262 -15.66 -1.35 -0.18
CA VAL A 262 -17.07 -1.22 -0.60
C VAL A 262 -17.85 -0.42 0.43
N SER A 263 -17.71 -0.73 1.71
CA SER A 263 -18.37 0.01 2.80
C SER A 263 -17.99 1.50 2.80
N TYR A 264 -16.71 1.82 2.65
CA TYR A 264 -16.23 3.21 2.58
C TYR A 264 -16.69 3.92 1.30
N THR A 265 -16.76 3.23 0.16
CA THR A 265 -17.24 3.82 -1.10
C THR A 265 -18.69 4.27 -0.96
N HIS A 266 -19.54 3.46 -0.33
CA HIS A 266 -20.94 3.83 -0.08
C HIS A 266 -21.10 4.99 0.90
N LEU A 267 -20.16 5.16 1.84
CA LEU A 267 -20.21 6.23 2.85
C LEU A 267 -19.64 7.58 2.34
N THR A 268 -18.66 7.54 1.42
CA THR A 268 -17.88 8.73 1.06
C THR A 268 -18.16 9.29 -0.33
N LEU A 269 -18.67 8.48 -1.24
CA LEU A 269 -19.04 8.92 -2.58
C LEU A 269 -20.56 9.09 -2.65
N PRO A 270 -21.06 10.27 -3.10
CA PRO A 270 -22.49 10.46 -3.30
C PRO A 270 -23.01 9.43 -4.29
N THR A 271 -23.99 8.65 -3.87
CA THR A 271 -24.76 7.77 -4.75
C THR A 271 -25.47 8.64 -5.79
N ARG A 272 -25.01 8.62 -7.04
CA ARG A 272 -25.78 9.10 -8.18
C ARG A 272 -26.69 8.01 -8.70
#